data_96817c3c9bc20c4dbdcf1b4a187410a7
#
_entry.id   96817c3c9bc20c4dbdcf1b4a187410a7
#
_cell.length_a   1.000
_cell.length_b   1.000
_cell.length_c   1.000
_cell.angle_alpha   90.00
_cell.angle_beta   90.00
_cell.angle_gamma   90.00
#
_symmetry.space_group_name_H-M   'P 1'
#
loop_
_entity.id
_entity.type
_entity.pdbx_description
1 polymer ?
#
loop_
_entity_poly.entity_id
_entity_poly.type
_entity_poly.pdbx_seq_one_letter_code
_entity_poly.pdbx_strand_id
1 'polypeptide(L)'
;MQRLFSFLCFLVFAAAAQPRLELTSPLGTKFYSLADAKGVVAEAEKNLANDPENPDLLLKLAQAQISVWQDREAVATLTRALAGKPNDAALLTERGHRELPLREFARAAADLNRAVEIDANRVDAYYHLGLAHYFQGHFSAAADAFRKAAQHAPNTDEIINATNWVYAASRRVGETAEAARAVAAISSEMKNQAPHTEHYLNLVRLFQGRKDEAAILPPEPPPGNTDDEIELRFDTVAYGIGNWHLYNGDAAKAQEYLRRVLKGHIWITWGFIGSEVELAKVRR
;
A
#
# COMPACT_ATOMS: atom_id res chain seq x y z
N MET A 1 20.46 31.50 58.80
CA MET A 1 19.42 31.61 57.76
C MET A 1 19.93 30.92 56.51
N GLN A 2 19.67 29.65 56.38
CA GLN A 2 20.01 28.86 55.17
C GLN A 2 18.81 28.90 54.22
N ARG A 3 18.99 29.48 53.01
CA ARG A 3 17.98 29.44 51.95
C ARG A 3 18.14 28.13 51.16
N LEU A 4 17.16 27.24 51.30
CA LEU A 4 17.00 26.09 50.41
C LEU A 4 16.49 26.60 49.04
N PHE A 5 17.30 26.43 48.01
CA PHE A 5 16.85 26.56 46.63
C PHE A 5 16.29 25.19 46.20
N SER A 6 14.95 25.06 46.14
CA SER A 6 14.30 23.92 45.49
C SER A 6 14.44 24.04 43.98
N PHE A 7 15.27 23.21 43.38
CA PHE A 7 15.27 23.02 41.92
C PHE A 7 14.05 22.21 41.56
N LEU A 8 13.03 22.84 40.99
CA LEU A 8 11.89 22.19 40.37
C LEU A 8 12.34 21.71 38.98
N CYS A 9 12.70 20.43 38.86
CA CYS A 9 12.93 19.80 37.58
C CYS A 9 11.58 19.67 36.87
N PHE A 10 11.26 20.58 35.96
CA PHE A 10 10.20 20.37 34.98
C PHE A 10 10.64 19.25 34.01
N LEU A 11 10.17 18.05 34.23
CA LEU A 11 10.15 17.00 33.22
C LEU A 11 9.17 17.46 32.13
N VAL A 12 9.70 18.06 31.07
CA VAL A 12 8.94 18.29 29.83
C VAL A 12 8.79 16.92 29.19
N PHE A 13 7.71 16.23 29.52
CA PHE A 13 7.24 15.14 28.65
C PHE A 13 6.88 15.79 27.32
N ALA A 14 7.68 15.55 26.29
CA ALA A 14 7.25 15.84 24.94
C ALA A 14 5.97 15.03 24.72
N ALA A 15 4.82 15.70 24.69
CA ALA A 15 3.56 15.05 24.38
C ALA A 15 3.70 14.45 23.00
N ALA A 16 3.59 13.12 22.87
CA ALA A 16 3.57 12.46 21.59
C ALA A 16 2.53 13.15 20.70
N ALA A 17 2.90 13.47 19.46
CA ALA A 17 1.98 14.13 18.56
C ALA A 17 0.74 13.26 18.38
N GLN A 18 -0.44 13.86 18.57
CA GLN A 18 -1.71 13.15 18.49
C GLN A 18 -1.98 12.67 17.05
N PRO A 19 -2.71 11.56 16.89
CA PRO A 19 -3.16 11.11 15.58
C PRO A 19 -3.87 12.22 14.80
N ARG A 20 -3.57 12.36 13.51
CA ARG A 20 -4.13 13.38 12.61
C ARG A 20 -5.08 12.72 11.63
N LEU A 21 -6.14 13.44 11.22
CA LEU A 21 -7.04 12.96 10.18
C LEU A 21 -6.33 12.96 8.82
N GLU A 22 -6.11 11.78 8.26
CA GLU A 22 -5.49 11.59 6.95
C GLU A 22 -6.51 11.72 5.82
N LEU A 23 -7.65 11.04 5.92
CA LEU A 23 -8.72 11.15 4.94
C LEU A 23 -10.09 10.77 5.52
N THR A 24 -11.14 11.16 4.81
CA THR A 24 -12.46 10.54 4.93
C THR A 24 -12.69 9.68 3.69
N SER A 25 -12.94 8.40 3.89
CA SER A 25 -13.03 7.42 2.81
C SER A 25 -14.28 7.60 1.94
N PRO A 26 -14.34 6.99 0.76
CA PRO A 26 -15.57 6.95 -0.06
C PRO A 26 -16.78 6.32 0.64
N LEU A 27 -16.56 5.52 1.68
CA LEU A 27 -17.62 4.92 2.50
C LEU A 27 -17.99 5.76 3.72
N GLY A 28 -17.31 6.91 3.93
CA GLY A 28 -17.58 7.86 5.03
C GLY A 28 -16.78 7.58 6.31
N THR A 29 -15.90 6.57 6.31
CA THR A 29 -15.01 6.27 7.45
C THR A 29 -13.86 7.27 7.49
N LYS A 30 -13.52 7.76 8.70
CA LYS A 30 -12.37 8.64 8.93
C LYS A 30 -11.16 7.82 9.34
N PHE A 31 -10.04 8.03 8.67
CA PHE A 31 -8.77 7.38 8.95
C PHE A 31 -7.76 8.39 9.48
N TYR A 32 -6.97 7.93 10.43
CA TYR A 32 -6.02 8.75 11.18
C TYR A 32 -4.61 8.16 11.09
N SER A 33 -3.61 9.02 11.21
CA SER A 33 -2.22 8.62 11.43
C SER A 33 -2.05 7.93 12.79
N LEU A 34 -0.90 7.29 12.99
CA LEU A 34 -0.48 6.85 14.32
C LEU A 34 0.07 8.04 15.13
N ALA A 35 0.11 7.89 16.45
CA ALA A 35 0.83 8.83 17.30
C ALA A 35 2.35 8.65 17.12
N ASP A 36 3.11 9.73 17.05
CA ASP A 36 4.58 9.70 17.05
C ASP A 36 5.13 9.42 18.45
N ALA A 37 4.83 8.21 18.96
CA ALA A 37 5.20 7.82 20.31
C ALA A 37 6.72 7.70 20.53
N LYS A 38 7.48 7.50 19.46
CA LYS A 38 8.96 7.41 19.50
C LYS A 38 9.65 8.72 19.19
N GLY A 39 8.91 9.78 18.81
CA GLY A 39 9.46 11.08 18.46
C GLY A 39 10.28 11.10 17.16
N VAL A 40 10.07 10.11 16.26
CA VAL A 40 10.86 10.01 15.01
C VAL A 40 10.61 11.18 14.06
N VAL A 41 9.36 11.66 14.00
CA VAL A 41 8.99 12.83 13.20
C VAL A 41 9.59 14.10 13.82
N ALA A 42 9.42 14.28 15.14
CA ALA A 42 9.97 15.43 15.85
C ALA A 42 11.51 15.53 15.71
N GLU A 43 12.23 14.41 15.76
CA GLU A 43 13.69 14.39 15.55
C GLU A 43 14.05 14.74 14.09
N ALA A 44 13.33 14.24 13.11
CA ALA A 44 13.55 14.57 11.70
C ALA A 44 13.26 16.05 11.41
N GLU A 45 12.21 16.62 11.99
CA GLU A 45 11.89 18.07 11.90
C GLU A 45 13.01 18.93 12.49
N LYS A 46 13.53 18.54 13.65
CA LYS A 46 14.66 19.22 14.28
C LYS A 46 15.92 19.20 13.41
N ASN A 47 16.20 18.06 12.77
CA ASN A 47 17.34 17.94 11.87
C ASN A 47 17.17 18.80 10.61
N LEU A 48 15.95 18.88 10.06
CA LEU A 48 15.61 19.70 8.91
C LEU A 48 15.70 21.21 9.20
N ALA A 49 15.49 21.63 10.46
CA ALA A 49 15.48 23.05 10.84
C ALA A 49 16.81 23.78 10.52
N ASN A 50 17.93 23.07 10.45
CA ASN A 50 19.24 23.64 10.13
C ASN A 50 19.44 23.89 8.61
N ASP A 51 18.71 23.17 7.75
CA ASP A 51 18.76 23.33 6.29
C ASP A 51 17.38 22.93 5.71
N PRO A 52 16.39 23.86 5.77
CA PRO A 52 14.98 23.53 5.55
C PRO A 52 14.63 23.06 4.13
N GLU A 53 15.47 23.36 3.15
CA GLU A 53 15.23 22.98 1.74
C GLU A 53 16.15 21.85 1.27
N ASN A 54 16.90 21.24 2.16
CA ASN A 54 17.78 20.11 1.86
C ASN A 54 16.97 18.87 1.42
N PRO A 55 17.09 18.41 0.18
CA PRO A 55 16.25 17.30 -0.33
C PRO A 55 16.46 15.99 0.43
N ASP A 56 17.67 15.72 0.92
CA ASP A 56 17.98 14.49 1.64
C ASP A 56 17.41 14.50 3.06
N LEU A 57 17.39 15.69 3.72
CA LEU A 57 16.73 15.87 5.02
C LEU A 57 15.21 15.84 4.87
N LEU A 58 14.66 16.43 3.79
CA LEU A 58 13.24 16.32 3.46
C LEU A 58 12.83 14.87 3.23
N LEU A 59 13.64 14.07 2.51
CA LEU A 59 13.35 12.64 2.34
C LEU A 59 13.34 11.90 3.68
N LYS A 60 14.28 12.19 4.58
CA LYS A 60 14.31 11.59 5.93
C LYS A 60 13.07 11.97 6.75
N LEU A 61 12.62 13.21 6.66
CA LEU A 61 11.38 13.65 7.31
C LEU A 61 10.17 12.91 6.72
N ALA A 62 10.07 12.81 5.41
CA ALA A 62 8.99 12.05 4.77
C ALA A 62 8.99 10.58 5.23
N GLN A 63 10.13 9.92 5.29
CA GLN A 63 10.25 8.54 5.80
C GLN A 63 9.80 8.41 7.26
N ALA A 64 10.14 9.38 8.12
CA ALA A 64 9.66 9.42 9.50
C ALA A 64 8.13 9.57 9.56
N GLN A 65 7.55 10.46 8.76
CA GLN A 65 6.11 10.68 8.64
C GLN A 65 5.39 9.42 8.15
N ILE A 66 5.92 8.74 7.15
CA ILE A 66 5.41 7.46 6.62
C ILE A 66 5.36 6.39 7.72
N SER A 67 6.39 6.30 8.56
CA SER A 67 6.47 5.29 9.62
C SER A 67 5.34 5.40 10.66
N VAL A 68 4.66 6.53 10.70
CA VAL A 68 3.52 6.80 11.59
C VAL A 68 2.23 7.11 10.80
N TRP A 69 2.16 6.71 9.54
CA TRP A 69 1.01 6.85 8.63
C TRP A 69 0.55 8.32 8.44
N GLN A 70 1.46 9.27 8.51
CA GLN A 70 1.23 10.67 8.16
C GLN A 70 1.45 10.87 6.66
N ASP A 71 0.66 10.15 5.84
CA ASP A 71 0.84 10.14 4.38
C ASP A 71 0.59 11.51 3.75
N ARG A 72 -0.35 12.30 4.30
CA ARG A 72 -0.63 13.65 3.82
C ARG A 72 0.56 14.59 4.01
N GLU A 73 1.16 14.58 5.19
CA GLU A 73 2.37 15.35 5.48
C GLU A 73 3.56 14.83 4.67
N ALA A 74 3.70 13.53 4.51
CA ALA A 74 4.77 12.94 3.69
C ALA A 74 4.67 13.40 2.24
N VAL A 75 3.47 13.42 1.62
CA VAL A 75 3.25 13.95 0.26
C VAL A 75 3.65 15.44 0.18
N ALA A 76 3.30 16.25 1.19
CA ALA A 76 3.71 17.65 1.22
C ALA A 76 5.23 17.80 1.33
N THR A 77 5.87 17.01 2.17
CA THR A 77 7.33 17.02 2.37
C THR A 77 8.07 16.55 1.10
N LEU A 78 7.60 15.48 0.45
CA LEU A 78 8.15 14.99 -0.82
C LEU A 78 7.95 16.01 -1.97
N THR A 79 6.86 16.77 -1.93
CA THR A 79 6.63 17.87 -2.90
C THR A 79 7.69 18.97 -2.75
N ARG A 80 8.10 19.30 -1.52
CA ARG A 80 9.21 20.23 -1.28
C ARG A 80 10.53 19.64 -1.77
N ALA A 81 10.82 18.37 -1.49
CA ALA A 81 12.02 17.72 -2.00
C ALA A 81 12.10 17.74 -3.53
N LEU A 82 10.98 17.47 -4.21
CA LEU A 82 10.87 17.52 -5.67
C LEU A 82 11.02 18.94 -6.24
N ALA A 83 10.76 20.00 -5.48
CA ALA A 83 11.07 21.37 -5.94
C ALA A 83 12.57 21.56 -6.17
N GLY A 84 13.43 20.93 -5.37
CA GLY A 84 14.88 20.93 -5.57
C GLY A 84 15.39 19.87 -6.58
N LYS A 85 14.63 18.77 -6.77
CA LYS A 85 14.99 17.63 -7.63
C LYS A 85 13.80 17.18 -8.51
N PRO A 86 13.31 18.00 -9.47
CA PRO A 86 12.02 17.76 -10.15
C PRO A 86 11.98 16.51 -11.04
N ASN A 87 13.13 15.98 -11.41
CA ASN A 87 13.26 14.78 -12.24
C ASN A 87 13.89 13.60 -11.44
N ASP A 88 13.73 13.56 -10.13
CA ASP A 88 14.15 12.43 -9.32
C ASP A 88 13.08 11.35 -9.35
N ALA A 89 13.36 10.27 -10.09
CA ALA A 89 12.42 9.15 -10.24
C ALA A 89 12.09 8.47 -8.91
N ALA A 90 13.03 8.44 -7.94
CA ALA A 90 12.80 7.84 -6.64
C ALA A 90 11.83 8.68 -5.78
N LEU A 91 12.01 9.99 -5.77
CA LEU A 91 11.10 10.91 -5.06
C LEU A 91 9.70 10.90 -5.67
N LEU A 92 9.59 10.87 -7.01
CA LEU A 92 8.30 10.74 -7.70
C LEU A 92 7.61 9.41 -7.36
N THR A 93 8.36 8.31 -7.36
CA THR A 93 7.82 6.98 -6.97
C THR A 93 7.32 6.99 -5.54
N GLU A 94 8.10 7.54 -4.61
CA GLU A 94 7.70 7.58 -3.20
C GLU A 94 6.46 8.47 -3.01
N ARG A 95 6.38 9.65 -3.65
CA ARG A 95 5.19 10.50 -3.55
C ARG A 95 3.95 9.82 -4.13
N GLY A 96 4.04 9.25 -5.32
CA GLY A 96 2.94 8.48 -5.92
C GLY A 96 2.52 7.28 -5.07
N HIS A 97 3.47 6.59 -4.43
CA HIS A 97 3.16 5.52 -3.48
C HIS A 97 2.34 6.05 -2.28
N ARG A 98 2.70 7.22 -1.70
CA ARG A 98 1.98 7.81 -0.56
C ARG A 98 0.62 8.40 -0.95
N GLU A 99 0.40 8.76 -2.19
CA GLU A 99 -0.90 9.21 -2.69
C GLU A 99 -1.94 8.07 -2.80
N LEU A 100 -1.51 6.81 -2.94
CA LEU A 100 -2.42 5.65 -3.00
C LEU A 100 -3.23 5.45 -1.69
N PRO A 101 -2.62 5.40 -0.49
CA PRO A 101 -3.36 5.35 0.77
C PRO A 101 -4.32 6.52 0.95
N LEU A 102 -4.02 7.69 0.40
CA LEU A 102 -4.90 8.86 0.43
C LEU A 102 -6.06 8.80 -0.58
N ARG A 103 -6.17 7.72 -1.38
CA ARG A 103 -7.13 7.54 -2.49
C ARG A 103 -6.95 8.58 -3.60
N GLU A 104 -5.81 9.25 -3.69
CA GLU A 104 -5.46 10.23 -4.73
C GLU A 104 -4.90 9.53 -5.98
N PHE A 105 -5.59 8.49 -6.48
CA PHE A 105 -5.11 7.57 -7.50
C PHE A 105 -4.69 8.26 -8.81
N ALA A 106 -5.35 9.33 -9.20
CA ALA A 106 -5.00 10.05 -10.43
C ALA A 106 -3.66 10.81 -10.29
N ARG A 107 -3.39 11.36 -9.10
CA ARG A 107 -2.10 12.03 -8.80
C ARG A 107 -0.99 10.99 -8.71
N ALA A 108 -1.24 9.89 -8.00
CA ALA A 108 -0.31 8.76 -7.94
C ALA A 108 0.07 8.27 -9.35
N ALA A 109 -0.91 8.08 -10.24
CA ALA A 109 -0.64 7.67 -11.62
C ALA A 109 0.20 8.68 -12.38
N ALA A 110 0.00 9.99 -12.19
CA ALA A 110 0.78 11.03 -12.86
C ALA A 110 2.26 10.99 -12.43
N ASP A 111 2.53 10.93 -11.11
CA ASP A 111 3.89 10.85 -10.59
C ASP A 111 4.60 9.57 -11.00
N LEU A 112 3.91 8.43 -10.92
CA LEU A 112 4.47 7.13 -11.25
C LEU A 112 4.73 6.97 -12.75
N ASN A 113 3.87 7.52 -13.62
CA ASN A 113 4.15 7.62 -15.05
C ASN A 113 5.42 8.44 -15.30
N ARG A 114 5.54 9.59 -14.64
CA ARG A 114 6.76 10.40 -14.77
C ARG A 114 8.00 9.67 -14.27
N ALA A 115 7.90 8.92 -13.18
CA ALA A 115 9.00 8.13 -12.66
C ALA A 115 9.49 7.07 -13.65
N VAL A 116 8.59 6.31 -14.32
CA VAL A 116 8.97 5.29 -15.31
C VAL A 116 9.42 5.88 -16.64
N GLU A 117 9.03 7.10 -16.99
CA GLU A 117 9.59 7.84 -18.14
C GLU A 117 11.06 8.21 -17.89
N ILE A 118 11.43 8.55 -16.64
CA ILE A 118 12.80 8.92 -16.26
C ILE A 118 13.67 7.67 -16.10
N ASP A 119 13.13 6.63 -15.45
CA ASP A 119 13.81 5.36 -15.19
C ASP A 119 12.88 4.19 -15.53
N ALA A 120 13.04 3.66 -16.75
CA ALA A 120 12.24 2.56 -17.28
C ALA A 120 12.48 1.20 -16.60
N ASN A 121 13.44 1.10 -15.67
CA ASN A 121 13.72 -0.14 -14.93
C ASN A 121 13.16 -0.13 -13.50
N ARG A 122 12.43 0.91 -13.10
CA ARG A 122 11.87 1.02 -11.75
C ARG A 122 10.67 0.09 -11.54
N VAL A 123 10.93 -1.08 -10.96
CA VAL A 123 9.92 -2.09 -10.68
C VAL A 123 8.84 -1.57 -9.72
N ASP A 124 9.26 -0.89 -8.65
CA ASP A 124 8.39 -0.28 -7.66
C ASP A 124 7.43 0.75 -8.26
N ALA A 125 7.92 1.59 -9.18
CA ALA A 125 7.08 2.57 -9.88
C ALA A 125 6.03 1.88 -10.79
N TYR A 126 6.41 0.87 -11.56
CA TYR A 126 5.45 0.12 -12.36
C TYR A 126 4.41 -0.61 -11.53
N TYR A 127 4.82 -1.19 -10.39
CA TYR A 127 3.91 -1.89 -9.50
C TYR A 127 2.85 -0.94 -8.92
N HIS A 128 3.27 0.20 -8.37
CA HIS A 128 2.36 1.19 -7.83
C HIS A 128 1.52 1.90 -8.90
N LEU A 129 2.06 2.08 -10.12
CA LEU A 129 1.30 2.57 -11.27
C LEU A 129 0.17 1.61 -11.64
N GLY A 130 0.46 0.30 -11.60
CA GLY A 130 -0.55 -0.73 -11.79
C GLY A 130 -1.67 -0.63 -10.75
N LEU A 131 -1.34 -0.44 -9.47
CA LEU A 131 -2.33 -0.22 -8.40
C LEU A 131 -3.15 1.06 -8.63
N ALA A 132 -2.50 2.18 -8.97
CA ALA A 132 -3.17 3.43 -9.26
C ALA A 132 -4.21 3.29 -10.37
N HIS A 133 -3.85 2.64 -11.47
CA HIS A 133 -4.78 2.34 -12.56
C HIS A 133 -5.87 1.35 -12.16
N TYR A 134 -5.53 0.30 -11.40
CA TYR A 134 -6.48 -0.72 -10.99
C TYR A 134 -7.60 -0.13 -10.12
N PHE A 135 -7.26 0.68 -9.13
CA PHE A 135 -8.24 1.31 -8.24
C PHE A 135 -9.09 2.38 -8.95
N GLN A 136 -8.61 2.96 -10.04
CA GLN A 136 -9.41 3.82 -10.93
C GLN A 136 -10.33 3.03 -11.87
N GLY A 137 -10.17 1.70 -11.98
CA GLY A 137 -10.89 0.86 -12.94
C GLY A 137 -10.29 0.84 -14.35
N HIS A 138 -9.10 1.40 -14.54
CA HIS A 138 -8.35 1.38 -15.80
C HIS A 138 -7.58 0.06 -15.93
N PHE A 139 -8.31 -1.08 -15.98
CA PHE A 139 -7.74 -2.41 -15.82
C PHE A 139 -6.76 -2.82 -16.91
N SER A 140 -6.97 -2.38 -18.18
CA SER A 140 -5.99 -2.66 -19.24
C SER A 140 -4.65 -1.97 -18.96
N ALA A 141 -4.65 -0.69 -18.59
CA ALA A 141 -3.44 0.02 -18.21
C ALA A 141 -2.78 -0.58 -16.96
N ALA A 142 -3.59 -1.04 -16.00
CA ALA A 142 -3.10 -1.74 -14.82
C ALA A 142 -2.38 -3.04 -15.19
N ALA A 143 -2.97 -3.87 -16.08
CA ALA A 143 -2.35 -5.11 -16.55
C ALA A 143 -1.01 -4.83 -17.25
N ASP A 144 -0.94 -3.79 -18.07
CA ASP A 144 0.31 -3.39 -18.75
C ASP A 144 1.39 -2.98 -17.74
N ALA A 145 1.06 -2.16 -16.77
CA ALA A 145 1.99 -1.72 -15.74
C ALA A 145 2.49 -2.90 -14.88
N PHE A 146 1.60 -3.80 -14.45
CA PHE A 146 1.99 -4.98 -13.69
C PHE A 146 2.83 -5.98 -14.50
N ARG A 147 2.57 -6.13 -15.82
CA ARG A 147 3.44 -6.92 -16.71
C ARG A 147 4.86 -6.33 -16.77
N LYS A 148 4.99 -5.01 -16.82
CA LYS A 148 6.29 -4.34 -16.76
C LYS A 148 6.97 -4.55 -15.40
N ALA A 149 6.24 -4.46 -14.29
CA ALA A 149 6.78 -4.79 -12.98
C ALA A 149 7.30 -6.24 -12.93
N ALA A 150 6.52 -7.22 -13.42
CA ALA A 150 6.95 -8.63 -13.46
C ALA A 150 8.17 -8.85 -14.38
N GLN A 151 8.25 -8.13 -15.51
CA GLN A 151 9.36 -8.24 -16.46
C GLN A 151 10.69 -7.75 -15.89
N HIS A 152 10.65 -6.69 -15.09
CA HIS A 152 11.84 -6.07 -14.48
C HIS A 152 12.11 -6.55 -13.05
N ALA A 153 11.24 -7.42 -12.50
CA ALA A 153 11.35 -7.90 -11.13
C ALA A 153 12.69 -8.61 -10.85
N PRO A 154 13.42 -8.23 -9.80
CA PRO A 154 14.75 -8.75 -9.52
C PRO A 154 14.73 -10.14 -8.85
N ASN A 155 13.57 -10.60 -8.37
CA ASN A 155 13.43 -11.84 -7.61
C ASN A 155 12.06 -12.49 -7.81
N THR A 156 11.95 -13.74 -7.37
CA THR A 156 10.76 -14.57 -7.50
C THR A 156 9.55 -13.98 -6.77
N ASP A 157 9.74 -13.36 -5.60
CA ASP A 157 8.65 -12.82 -4.79
C ASP A 157 7.95 -11.67 -5.50
N GLU A 158 8.71 -10.77 -6.09
CA GLU A 158 8.17 -9.66 -6.87
C GLU A 158 7.51 -10.13 -8.17
N ILE A 159 8.06 -11.17 -8.83
CA ILE A 159 7.41 -11.80 -9.99
C ILE A 159 6.03 -12.34 -9.58
N ILE A 160 5.94 -13.09 -8.47
CA ILE A 160 4.69 -13.67 -7.98
C ILE A 160 3.69 -12.58 -7.62
N ASN A 161 4.14 -11.54 -6.91
CA ASN A 161 3.30 -10.42 -6.51
C ASN A 161 2.73 -9.68 -7.72
N ALA A 162 3.58 -9.30 -8.67
CA ALA A 162 3.11 -8.65 -9.91
C ALA A 162 2.19 -9.55 -10.73
N THR A 163 2.48 -10.87 -10.83
CA THR A 163 1.66 -11.85 -11.54
C THR A 163 0.25 -11.99 -10.95
N ASN A 164 0.13 -11.94 -9.62
CA ASN A 164 -1.18 -11.90 -8.95
C ASN A 164 -2.05 -10.75 -9.49
N TRP A 165 -1.49 -9.56 -9.61
CA TRP A 165 -2.19 -8.39 -10.11
C TRP A 165 -2.39 -8.39 -11.63
N VAL A 166 -1.45 -8.96 -12.42
CA VAL A 166 -1.67 -9.20 -13.87
C VAL A 166 -2.90 -10.07 -14.06
N TYR A 167 -3.01 -11.18 -13.30
CA TYR A 167 -4.18 -12.05 -13.37
C TYR A 167 -5.46 -11.28 -13.06
N ALA A 168 -5.50 -10.58 -11.92
CA ALA A 168 -6.68 -9.83 -11.50
C ALA A 168 -7.10 -8.78 -12.54
N ALA A 169 -6.17 -7.98 -13.05
CA ALA A 169 -6.44 -6.94 -14.03
C ALA A 169 -6.93 -7.51 -15.37
N SER A 170 -6.27 -8.56 -15.89
CA SER A 170 -6.69 -9.24 -17.12
C SER A 170 -8.08 -9.87 -17.01
N ARG A 171 -8.41 -10.48 -15.85
CA ARG A 171 -9.77 -10.99 -15.59
C ARG A 171 -10.84 -9.88 -15.59
N ARG A 172 -10.50 -8.70 -15.09
CA ARG A 172 -11.43 -7.55 -15.04
C ARG A 172 -11.76 -7.00 -16.44
N VAL A 173 -10.90 -7.16 -17.43
CA VAL A 173 -11.16 -6.78 -18.84
C VAL A 173 -11.63 -7.94 -19.70
N GLY A 174 -11.81 -9.14 -19.14
CA GLY A 174 -12.27 -10.32 -19.87
C GLY A 174 -11.16 -11.07 -20.63
N GLU A 175 -9.91 -10.73 -20.46
CA GLU A 175 -8.74 -11.38 -21.08
C GLU A 175 -8.38 -12.69 -20.35
N THR A 176 -9.34 -13.63 -20.29
CA THR A 176 -9.22 -14.88 -19.51
C THR A 176 -8.02 -15.73 -19.93
N ALA A 177 -7.74 -15.83 -21.23
CA ALA A 177 -6.60 -16.58 -21.74
C ALA A 177 -5.25 -15.96 -21.33
N GLU A 178 -5.15 -14.63 -21.31
CA GLU A 178 -3.96 -13.93 -20.84
C GLU A 178 -3.75 -14.12 -19.35
N ALA A 179 -4.82 -13.96 -18.56
CA ALA A 179 -4.79 -14.22 -17.12
C ALA A 179 -4.28 -15.64 -16.82
N ALA A 180 -4.80 -16.65 -17.54
CA ALA A 180 -4.37 -18.04 -17.38
C ALA A 180 -2.88 -18.25 -17.75
N ARG A 181 -2.41 -17.62 -18.85
CA ARG A 181 -1.00 -17.69 -19.24
C ARG A 181 -0.08 -17.07 -18.18
N ALA A 182 -0.45 -15.92 -17.62
CA ALA A 182 0.34 -15.23 -16.61
C ALA A 182 0.58 -16.14 -15.39
N VAL A 183 -0.48 -16.73 -14.83
CA VAL A 183 -0.32 -17.60 -13.65
C VAL A 183 0.33 -18.95 -14.00
N ALA A 184 0.17 -19.48 -15.23
CA ALA A 184 0.82 -20.72 -15.66
C ALA A 184 2.35 -20.59 -15.69
N ALA A 185 2.89 -19.38 -15.88
CA ALA A 185 4.32 -19.13 -15.82
C ALA A 185 4.93 -19.33 -14.40
N ILE A 186 4.11 -19.29 -13.36
CA ILE A 186 4.53 -19.59 -11.99
C ILE A 186 4.51 -21.12 -11.80
N SER A 187 5.67 -21.77 -11.94
CA SER A 187 5.79 -23.23 -11.86
C SER A 187 5.45 -23.76 -10.46
N SER A 188 5.17 -25.08 -10.36
CA SER A 188 4.89 -25.73 -9.07
C SER A 188 6.07 -25.68 -8.10
N GLU A 189 7.27 -25.54 -8.62
CA GLU A 189 8.53 -25.58 -7.86
C GLU A 189 8.94 -24.19 -7.37
N MET A 190 8.36 -23.11 -7.93
CA MET A 190 8.62 -21.76 -7.47
C MET A 190 8.11 -21.60 -6.05
N LYS A 191 8.99 -21.10 -5.18
CA LYS A 191 8.72 -20.83 -3.76
C LYS A 191 9.03 -19.38 -3.46
N ASN A 192 8.34 -18.83 -2.49
CA ASN A 192 8.71 -17.55 -1.92
C ASN A 192 10.07 -17.64 -1.24
N GLN A 193 10.83 -16.57 -1.35
CA GLN A 193 12.11 -16.39 -0.65
C GLN A 193 11.88 -15.83 0.75
N ALA A 194 10.90 -14.94 0.88
CA ALA A 194 10.51 -14.34 2.15
C ALA A 194 9.17 -14.93 2.66
N PRO A 195 9.10 -15.39 3.92
CA PRO A 195 7.87 -15.98 4.48
C PRO A 195 6.64 -15.07 4.40
N HIS A 196 6.83 -13.76 4.55
CA HIS A 196 5.74 -12.79 4.52
C HIS A 196 5.11 -12.57 3.14
N THR A 197 5.67 -13.15 2.06
CA THR A 197 5.12 -13.05 0.69
C THR A 197 4.35 -14.31 0.27
N GLU A 198 4.28 -15.34 1.11
CA GLU A 198 3.61 -16.61 0.82
C GLU A 198 2.13 -16.45 0.43
N HIS A 199 1.46 -15.45 0.98
CA HIS A 199 0.05 -15.19 0.69
C HIS A 199 -0.22 -14.87 -0.79
N TYR A 200 0.68 -14.20 -1.49
CA TYR A 200 0.55 -13.97 -2.95
C TYR A 200 0.71 -15.26 -3.75
N LEU A 201 1.65 -16.12 -3.36
CA LEU A 201 1.79 -17.44 -4.00
C LEU A 201 0.54 -18.29 -3.77
N ASN A 202 -0.05 -18.25 -2.60
CA ASN A 202 -1.29 -18.97 -2.30
C ASN A 202 -2.44 -18.47 -3.19
N LEU A 203 -2.58 -17.17 -3.43
CA LEU A 203 -3.56 -16.63 -4.39
C LEU A 203 -3.28 -17.12 -5.82
N VAL A 204 -2.03 -17.10 -6.27
CA VAL A 204 -1.67 -17.63 -7.58
C VAL A 204 -2.03 -19.13 -7.68
N ARG A 205 -1.83 -19.92 -6.62
CA ARG A 205 -2.23 -21.35 -6.58
C ARG A 205 -3.75 -21.54 -6.65
N LEU A 206 -4.53 -20.64 -6.02
CA LEU A 206 -5.99 -20.61 -6.19
C LEU A 206 -6.35 -20.33 -7.66
N PHE A 207 -5.73 -19.33 -8.27
CA PHE A 207 -6.00 -18.95 -9.66
C PHE A 207 -5.62 -20.05 -10.67
N GLN A 208 -4.64 -20.89 -10.33
CA GLN A 208 -4.24 -22.08 -11.07
C GLN A 208 -5.17 -23.30 -10.84
N GLY A 209 -6.13 -23.21 -9.92
CA GLY A 209 -6.95 -24.35 -9.49
C GLY A 209 -6.20 -25.42 -8.70
N ARG A 210 -5.03 -25.07 -8.11
CA ARG A 210 -4.17 -25.99 -7.32
C ARG A 210 -4.46 -25.97 -5.83
N LYS A 211 -5.12 -24.92 -5.34
CA LYS A 211 -5.63 -24.78 -3.97
C LYS A 211 -7.04 -24.23 -4.02
N ASP A 212 -7.85 -24.54 -3.03
CA ASP A 212 -9.14 -23.92 -2.79
C ASP A 212 -9.02 -22.75 -1.81
N GLU A 213 -10.09 -21.95 -1.71
CA GLU A 213 -10.14 -20.79 -0.83
C GLU A 213 -9.98 -21.13 0.65
N ALA A 214 -10.54 -22.27 1.10
CA ALA A 214 -10.44 -22.70 2.50
C ALA A 214 -8.99 -23.07 2.88
N ALA A 215 -8.22 -23.61 1.91
CA ALA A 215 -6.82 -23.96 2.14
C ALA A 215 -5.87 -22.77 2.20
N ILE A 216 -6.28 -21.59 1.68
CA ILE A 216 -5.39 -20.41 1.62
C ILE A 216 -5.81 -19.28 2.54
N LEU A 217 -7.08 -19.21 2.95
CA LEU A 217 -7.59 -18.13 3.79
C LEU A 217 -7.02 -18.25 5.21
N PRO A 218 -6.25 -17.26 5.68
CA PRO A 218 -5.79 -17.25 7.06
C PRO A 218 -6.96 -17.08 8.05
N PRO A 219 -6.78 -17.43 9.33
CA PRO A 219 -7.74 -17.07 10.37
C PRO A 219 -8.03 -15.57 10.36
N GLU A 220 -9.30 -15.21 10.55
CA GLU A 220 -9.70 -13.80 10.69
C GLU A 220 -9.01 -13.22 11.94
N PRO A 221 -8.43 -12.01 11.86
CA PRO A 221 -7.84 -11.37 13.02
C PRO A 221 -8.85 -11.25 14.15
N PRO A 222 -8.48 -11.57 15.40
CA PRO A 222 -9.40 -11.45 16.53
C PRO A 222 -9.77 -9.98 16.79
N PRO A 223 -10.93 -9.70 17.39
CA PRO A 223 -11.29 -8.34 17.79
C PRO A 223 -10.21 -7.71 18.67
N GLY A 224 -9.79 -6.47 18.33
CA GLY A 224 -8.73 -5.78 19.04
C GLY A 224 -7.31 -6.27 18.71
N ASN A 225 -7.15 -7.02 17.61
CA ASN A 225 -5.82 -7.36 17.07
C ASN A 225 -4.97 -6.10 16.89
N THR A 226 -3.71 -6.17 17.31
CA THR A 226 -2.70 -5.11 17.13
C THR A 226 -1.47 -5.64 16.39
N ASP A 227 -1.52 -6.86 15.87
CA ASP A 227 -0.47 -7.45 15.07
C ASP A 227 -0.74 -7.15 13.59
N ASP A 228 0.00 -6.19 13.07
CA ASP A 228 -0.13 -5.72 11.68
C ASP A 228 0.17 -6.83 10.66
N GLU A 229 1.05 -7.78 10.97
CA GLU A 229 1.40 -8.87 10.06
C GLU A 229 0.21 -9.84 9.88
N ILE A 230 -0.48 -10.18 10.97
CA ILE A 230 -1.67 -11.04 10.91
C ILE A 230 -2.74 -10.38 10.06
N GLU A 231 -3.01 -9.09 10.27
CA GLU A 231 -4.02 -8.36 9.53
C GLU A 231 -3.64 -8.18 8.06
N LEU A 232 -2.41 -7.76 7.76
CA LEU A 232 -1.91 -7.62 6.38
C LEU A 232 -2.07 -8.91 5.58
N ARG A 233 -1.75 -10.05 6.18
CA ARG A 233 -1.89 -11.37 5.57
C ARG A 233 -3.35 -11.69 5.29
N PHE A 234 -4.23 -11.47 6.26
CA PHE A 234 -5.66 -11.68 6.11
C PHE A 234 -6.25 -10.78 5.01
N ASP A 235 -5.97 -9.48 5.06
CA ASP A 235 -6.47 -8.48 4.11
C ASP A 235 -6.07 -8.83 2.68
N THR A 236 -4.81 -9.21 2.47
CA THR A 236 -4.32 -9.56 1.13
C THR A 236 -5.05 -10.77 0.57
N VAL A 237 -5.19 -11.85 1.35
CA VAL A 237 -5.82 -13.09 0.88
C VAL A 237 -7.33 -12.92 0.76
N ALA A 238 -7.99 -12.33 1.76
CA ALA A 238 -9.43 -12.15 1.75
C ALA A 238 -9.88 -11.21 0.60
N TYR A 239 -9.13 -10.12 0.35
CA TYR A 239 -9.36 -9.27 -0.82
C TYR A 239 -9.15 -10.05 -2.13
N GLY A 240 -8.05 -10.80 -2.24
CA GLY A 240 -7.75 -11.61 -3.43
C GLY A 240 -8.86 -12.61 -3.76
N ILE A 241 -9.39 -13.32 -2.75
CA ILE A 241 -10.52 -14.24 -2.90
C ILE A 241 -11.80 -13.47 -3.25
N GLY A 242 -12.09 -12.38 -2.55
CA GLY A 242 -13.27 -11.54 -2.84
C GLY A 242 -13.25 -11.01 -4.28
N ASN A 243 -12.12 -10.53 -4.73
CA ASN A 243 -11.93 -10.05 -6.10
C ASN A 243 -12.06 -11.22 -7.12
N TRP A 244 -11.54 -12.42 -6.78
CA TRP A 244 -11.69 -13.63 -7.59
C TRP A 244 -13.17 -14.01 -7.77
N HIS A 245 -13.99 -13.95 -6.73
CA HIS A 245 -15.44 -14.14 -6.82
C HIS A 245 -16.10 -13.07 -7.68
N LEU A 246 -15.67 -11.82 -7.57
CA LEU A 246 -16.25 -10.70 -8.32
C LEU A 246 -16.16 -10.91 -9.82
N TYR A 247 -15.00 -11.24 -10.37
CA TYR A 247 -14.85 -11.47 -11.82
C TYR A 247 -15.26 -12.89 -12.27
N ASN A 248 -15.64 -13.78 -11.35
CA ASN A 248 -16.31 -15.04 -11.64
C ASN A 248 -17.84 -14.96 -11.53
N GLY A 249 -18.39 -13.76 -11.26
CA GLY A 249 -19.82 -13.50 -11.27
C GLY A 249 -20.56 -13.72 -9.93
N ASP A 250 -19.85 -14.12 -8.87
CA ASP A 250 -20.42 -14.26 -7.52
C ASP A 250 -20.24 -12.96 -6.71
N ALA A 251 -21.06 -11.96 -7.03
CA ALA A 251 -20.99 -10.67 -6.37
C ALA A 251 -21.37 -10.74 -4.87
N ALA A 252 -22.22 -11.68 -4.46
CA ALA A 252 -22.64 -11.82 -3.06
C ALA A 252 -21.46 -12.30 -2.19
N LYS A 253 -20.79 -13.35 -2.63
CA LYS A 253 -19.62 -13.90 -1.94
C LYS A 253 -18.43 -12.94 -1.99
N ALA A 254 -18.24 -12.24 -3.11
CA ALA A 254 -17.25 -11.17 -3.20
C ALA A 254 -17.46 -10.12 -2.11
N GLN A 255 -18.67 -9.59 -1.96
CA GLN A 255 -18.99 -8.57 -0.95
C GLN A 255 -18.81 -9.09 0.49
N GLU A 256 -19.06 -10.38 0.75
CA GLU A 256 -18.79 -10.98 2.06
C GLU A 256 -17.32 -10.84 2.43
N TYR A 257 -16.39 -11.28 1.57
CA TYR A 257 -14.95 -11.18 1.79
C TYR A 257 -14.49 -9.73 1.92
N LEU A 258 -14.93 -8.85 1.02
CA LEU A 258 -14.54 -7.44 1.04
C LEU A 258 -14.98 -6.74 2.34
N ARG A 259 -16.18 -7.06 2.88
CA ARG A 259 -16.62 -6.51 4.17
C ARG A 259 -15.82 -7.05 5.35
N ARG A 260 -15.30 -8.27 5.27
CA ARG A 260 -14.42 -8.84 6.32
C ARG A 260 -13.11 -8.07 6.40
N VAL A 261 -12.50 -7.75 5.26
CA VAL A 261 -11.29 -6.90 5.20
C VAL A 261 -11.54 -5.54 5.86
N LEU A 262 -12.68 -4.90 5.60
CA LEU A 262 -12.97 -3.56 6.16
C LEU A 262 -13.27 -3.55 7.68
N LYS A 263 -13.21 -4.68 8.37
CA LYS A 263 -13.24 -4.74 9.86
C LYS A 263 -11.87 -4.46 10.46
N GLY A 264 -10.80 -4.55 9.67
CA GLY A 264 -9.43 -4.28 10.08
C GLY A 264 -9.16 -2.81 10.37
N HIS A 265 -7.98 -2.53 10.89
CA HIS A 265 -7.53 -1.17 11.23
C HIS A 265 -6.42 -0.65 10.31
N ILE A 266 -5.77 -1.53 9.53
CA ILE A 266 -4.67 -1.14 8.63
C ILE A 266 -5.22 -0.63 7.29
N TRP A 267 -5.80 0.55 7.31
CA TRP A 267 -6.46 1.19 6.17
C TRP A 267 -5.55 1.52 4.98
N ILE A 268 -4.23 1.37 5.15
CA ILE A 268 -3.21 1.63 4.12
C ILE A 268 -2.88 0.39 3.27
N THR A 269 -3.42 -0.81 3.60
CA THR A 269 -3.16 -2.02 2.82
C THR A 269 -3.88 -2.01 1.48
N TRP A 270 -3.29 -2.63 0.46
CA TRP A 270 -3.92 -2.71 -0.88
C TRP A 270 -5.21 -3.50 -0.86
N GLY A 271 -5.31 -4.51 0.00
CA GLY A 271 -6.53 -5.28 0.22
C GLY A 271 -7.65 -4.43 0.80
N PHE A 272 -7.35 -3.60 1.81
CA PHE A 272 -8.31 -2.68 2.41
C PHE A 272 -8.77 -1.61 1.40
N ILE A 273 -7.82 -0.95 0.72
CA ILE A 273 -8.12 0.08 -0.29
C ILE A 273 -8.98 -0.51 -1.42
N GLY A 274 -8.60 -1.68 -1.93
CA GLY A 274 -9.34 -2.35 -3.00
C GLY A 274 -10.75 -2.76 -2.56
N SER A 275 -10.91 -3.28 -1.33
CA SER A 275 -12.22 -3.63 -0.76
C SER A 275 -13.13 -2.41 -0.65
N GLU A 276 -12.61 -1.29 -0.20
CA GLU A 276 -13.34 -0.04 -0.09
C GLU A 276 -13.77 0.50 -1.46
N VAL A 277 -12.86 0.49 -2.44
CA VAL A 277 -13.16 0.93 -3.83
C VAL A 277 -14.26 0.08 -4.45
N GLU A 278 -14.23 -1.25 -4.29
CA GLU A 278 -15.25 -2.13 -4.86
C GLU A 278 -16.61 -1.97 -4.15
N LEU A 279 -16.64 -1.89 -2.83
CA LEU A 279 -17.88 -1.71 -2.08
C LEU A 279 -18.52 -0.33 -2.29
N ALA A 280 -17.73 0.71 -2.56
CA ALA A 280 -18.24 2.03 -2.88
C ALA A 280 -19.01 2.07 -4.21
N LYS A 281 -18.67 1.20 -5.18
CA LYS A 281 -19.39 1.07 -6.46
C LYS A 281 -20.79 0.49 -6.29
N VAL A 282 -21.01 -0.37 -5.28
CA VAL A 282 -22.31 -1.03 -5.03
C VAL A 282 -23.29 -0.10 -4.32
N ARG A 283 -22.81 0.95 -3.67
CA ARG A 283 -23.67 1.93 -2.96
C ARG A 283 -24.21 3.05 -3.86
N ARG A 284 -23.74 3.12 -5.11
CA ARG A 284 -24.21 4.08 -6.13
C ARG A 284 -25.28 3.43 -6.99
#